data_595f3ba4e2e9172678092e4f1dee22f0
#
_entry.id   595f3ba4e2e9172678092e4f1dee22f0
#
_cell.length_a   1.000
_cell.length_b   1.000
_cell.length_c   1.000
_cell.angle_alpha   90.00
_cell.angle_beta   90.00
_cell.angle_gamma   90.00
#
_symmetry.space_group_name_H-M   'P 1'
#
loop_
_entity.id
_entity.type
_entity.pdbx_description
1 polymer ?
#
loop_
_entity_poly.entity_id
_entity_poly.type
_entity_poly.pdbx_seq_one_letter_code
_entity_poly.pdbx_strand_id
1 'polypeptide(L)'
;SALILVAFSIVSMLSYNMGMSYGEQNAETIRKSRSTASLVHEKTLKSVNVITVKNTNIQSEITSSGRVVSLNNITISSEVQGRLVGDNTFKKGTEINKGKIIFSVKNTDYKLLIDAKKSRFMNLISSTLADIKLDFNNEYPKWDAFFNAISLNNHLPTFPEIQNSKEKNFIISRSILSEYLAIMADEEKLSKYTVVAPFDGIITKSYSDVGGNVNPGSPVVDFIRKGNMEVELTVNTSEIDFIAIGNKVTFTDNGKSFNGKITRKGKFVNSNTQNISIFASINS
;
A
#
# COMPACT_ATOMS: atom_id res chain seq x y z
N SER A 1 43.03 47.88 -120.03
CA SER A 1 42.42 46.70 -119.36
C SER A 1 43.25 46.26 -118.12
N ALA A 2 44.57 46.48 -118.06
CA ALA A 2 45.41 46.06 -116.89
C ALA A 2 45.17 46.87 -115.60
N LEU A 3 44.86 48.17 -115.73
CA LEU A 3 44.61 49.08 -114.61
C LEU A 3 43.31 48.70 -113.78
N ILE A 4 42.30 48.20 -114.42
CA ILE A 4 41.04 47.80 -113.80
C ILE A 4 41.18 46.48 -112.95
N LEU A 5 42.01 45.56 -113.42
CA LEU A 5 42.28 44.31 -112.68
C LEU A 5 43.15 44.56 -111.42
N VAL A 6 44.12 45.52 -111.52
CA VAL A 6 44.91 45.90 -110.34
C VAL A 6 44.01 46.59 -109.25
N ALA A 7 43.10 47.49 -109.70
CA ALA A 7 42.18 48.16 -108.79
C ALA A 7 41.24 47.17 -108.11
N PHE A 8 40.76 46.16 -108.85
CA PHE A 8 39.85 45.13 -108.30
C PHE A 8 40.56 44.20 -107.31
N SER A 9 41.84 43.88 -107.57
CA SER A 9 42.69 43.10 -106.64
C SER A 9 42.96 43.85 -105.35
N ILE A 10 43.26 45.19 -105.44
CA ILE A 10 43.47 46.03 -104.26
C ILE A 10 42.17 46.15 -103.41
N VAL A 11 41.01 46.36 -104.01
CA VAL A 11 39.75 46.47 -103.36
C VAL A 11 39.39 45.10 -102.70
N SER A 12 39.62 43.99 -103.37
CA SER A 12 39.43 42.66 -102.83
C SER A 12 40.31 42.36 -101.61
N MET A 13 41.58 42.79 -101.74
CA MET A 13 42.55 42.61 -100.63
C MET A 13 42.21 43.50 -99.41
N LEU A 14 41.75 44.74 -99.67
CA LEU A 14 41.28 45.61 -98.60
C LEU A 14 40.02 45.12 -97.94
N SER A 15 39.04 44.59 -98.70
CA SER A 15 37.84 44.04 -98.13
C SER A 15 38.11 42.74 -97.36
N TYR A 16 39.05 41.90 -97.83
CA TYR A 16 39.47 40.69 -97.14
C TYR A 16 40.13 41.02 -95.80
N ASN A 17 41.10 42.00 -95.77
CA ASN A 17 41.71 42.43 -94.50
C ASN A 17 40.77 43.14 -93.56
N MET A 18 39.79 43.89 -94.02
CA MET A 18 38.79 44.52 -93.24
C MET A 18 37.84 43.45 -92.65
N GLY A 19 37.46 42.39 -93.44
CA GLY A 19 36.66 41.27 -92.95
C GLY A 19 37.35 40.46 -91.88
N MET A 20 38.69 40.21 -92.00
CA MET A 20 39.45 39.51 -90.98
C MET A 20 39.52 40.31 -89.66
N SER A 21 39.79 41.65 -89.77
CA SER A 21 39.84 42.49 -88.58
C SER A 21 38.51 42.56 -87.79
N TYR A 22 37.41 42.68 -88.55
CA TYR A 22 36.05 42.60 -87.93
C TYR A 22 35.74 41.22 -87.37
N GLY A 23 36.22 40.13 -87.96
CA GLY A 23 36.06 38.78 -87.50
C GLY A 23 36.81 38.52 -86.17
N GLU A 24 38.05 38.99 -86.06
CA GLU A 24 38.86 38.86 -84.87
C GLU A 24 38.32 39.68 -83.70
N GLN A 25 37.88 40.93 -83.94
CA GLN A 25 37.31 41.78 -82.90
C GLN A 25 35.95 41.16 -82.37
N ASN A 26 35.14 40.63 -83.27
CA ASN A 26 33.90 39.93 -82.79
C ASN A 26 34.21 38.62 -82.08
N ALA A 27 35.20 37.85 -82.43
CA ALA A 27 35.65 36.66 -81.81
C ALA A 27 36.21 36.95 -80.39
N GLU A 28 36.93 38.01 -80.22
CA GLU A 28 37.45 38.44 -78.86
C GLU A 28 36.33 38.95 -77.98
N THR A 29 35.37 39.72 -78.50
CA THR A 29 34.21 40.18 -77.72
C THR A 29 33.31 39.01 -77.30
N ILE A 30 33.09 38.02 -78.17
CA ILE A 30 32.36 36.81 -77.79
C ILE A 30 33.13 35.95 -76.79
N ARG A 31 34.45 35.85 -76.92
CA ARG A 31 35.27 35.15 -75.92
C ARG A 31 35.27 35.86 -74.55
N LYS A 32 35.37 37.17 -74.55
CA LYS A 32 35.31 37.95 -73.31
C LYS A 32 33.96 37.91 -72.67
N SER A 33 32.88 37.96 -73.45
CA SER A 33 31.49 37.77 -72.90
C SER A 33 31.22 36.33 -72.42
N ARG A 34 31.82 35.31 -73.03
CA ARG A 34 31.73 33.93 -72.52
C ARG A 34 32.58 33.69 -71.27
N SER A 35 33.76 34.33 -71.19
CA SER A 35 34.61 34.18 -69.99
C SER A 35 34.05 34.93 -68.78
N THR A 36 33.34 36.05 -69.01
CA THR A 36 32.65 36.76 -67.92
C THR A 36 31.29 36.09 -67.54
N ALA A 37 30.65 35.42 -68.49
CA ALA A 37 29.40 34.68 -68.16
C ALA A 37 29.67 33.37 -67.41
N SER A 38 30.92 32.86 -67.43
CA SER A 38 31.26 31.59 -66.75
C SER A 38 31.74 31.79 -65.30
N LEU A 39 31.80 33.00 -64.75
CA LEU A 39 32.37 33.30 -63.46
C LEU A 39 31.40 33.89 -62.44
N VAL A 40 30.09 33.94 -62.71
CA VAL A 40 29.14 34.36 -61.72
C VAL A 40 28.01 33.33 -61.64
N HIS A 41 28.36 32.09 -61.28
CA HIS A 41 27.46 31.28 -60.50
C HIS A 41 27.80 31.64 -59.07
N GLU A 42 27.34 32.79 -58.63
CA GLU A 42 27.24 33.10 -57.18
C GLU A 42 26.33 32.10 -56.59
N LYS A 43 26.98 31.06 -56.03
CA LYS A 43 26.27 30.04 -55.23
C LYS A 43 25.68 30.79 -54.05
N THR A 44 24.44 31.27 -54.23
CA THR A 44 23.67 31.83 -53.10
C THR A 44 23.58 30.76 -52.02
N LEU A 45 24.50 30.85 -51.07
CA LEU A 45 24.44 30.03 -49.86
C LEU A 45 23.17 30.43 -49.11
N LYS A 46 22.17 29.59 -49.18
CA LYS A 46 21.01 29.75 -48.30
C LYS A 46 21.52 29.66 -46.86
N SER A 47 21.43 30.76 -46.14
CA SER A 47 21.65 30.77 -44.72
C SER A 47 20.54 29.92 -44.05
N VAL A 48 20.93 28.81 -43.47
CA VAL A 48 20.04 27.95 -42.67
C VAL A 48 20.41 28.11 -41.21
N ASN A 49 19.42 28.39 -40.40
CA ASN A 49 19.59 28.37 -38.96
C ASN A 49 19.76 26.92 -38.51
N VAL A 50 20.90 26.59 -37.97
CA VAL A 50 21.19 25.30 -37.39
C VAL A 50 21.15 25.40 -35.85
N ILE A 51 20.45 24.49 -35.21
CA ILE A 51 20.47 24.35 -33.78
C ILE A 51 21.36 23.15 -33.47
N THR A 52 22.36 23.36 -32.65
CA THR A 52 23.19 22.27 -32.14
C THR A 52 22.41 21.51 -31.11
N VAL A 53 21.95 20.31 -31.44
CA VAL A 53 21.31 19.42 -30.50
C VAL A 53 22.37 18.83 -29.56
N LYS A 54 22.27 19.15 -28.29
CA LYS A 54 23.08 18.52 -27.24
C LYS A 54 22.20 17.50 -26.53
N ASN A 55 22.68 16.27 -26.40
CA ASN A 55 22.04 15.28 -25.53
C ASN A 55 22.20 15.75 -24.09
N THR A 56 21.09 16.13 -23.46
CA THR A 56 21.01 16.45 -22.05
C THR A 56 20.07 15.44 -21.38
N ASN A 57 20.48 14.98 -20.21
CA ASN A 57 19.57 14.19 -19.38
C ASN A 57 18.51 15.12 -18.82
N ILE A 58 17.27 14.94 -19.24
CA ILE A 58 16.12 15.65 -18.69
C ILE A 58 15.57 14.76 -17.59
N GLN A 59 15.47 15.29 -16.36
CA GLN A 59 14.75 14.62 -15.30
C GLN A 59 13.26 14.64 -15.65
N SER A 60 12.67 13.47 -15.80
CA SER A 60 11.23 13.33 -15.96
C SER A 60 10.60 13.34 -14.57
N GLU A 61 9.61 14.20 -14.37
CA GLU A 61 8.78 14.26 -13.18
C GLU A 61 7.44 13.59 -13.48
N ILE A 62 7.07 12.61 -12.67
CA ILE A 62 5.77 11.94 -12.74
C ILE A 62 4.89 12.57 -11.67
N THR A 63 3.82 13.23 -12.11
CA THR A 63 2.84 13.85 -11.22
C THR A 63 1.60 12.98 -11.14
N SER A 64 1.17 12.67 -9.92
CA SER A 64 0.00 11.84 -9.66
C SER A 64 -0.80 12.38 -8.48
N SER A 65 -2.09 12.11 -8.48
CA SER A 65 -2.94 12.34 -7.31
C SER A 65 -2.94 11.10 -6.41
N GLY A 66 -3.10 11.34 -5.12
CA GLY A 66 -3.14 10.26 -4.12
C GLY A 66 -4.04 10.59 -2.95
N ARG A 67 -4.25 9.60 -2.12
CA ARG A 67 -5.00 9.75 -0.87
C ARG A 67 -4.21 9.17 0.29
N VAL A 68 -4.32 9.79 1.45
CA VAL A 68 -3.75 9.27 2.68
C VAL A 68 -4.61 8.11 3.16
N VAL A 69 -3.99 6.95 3.37
CA VAL A 69 -4.64 5.75 3.89
C VAL A 69 -3.91 5.24 5.12
N SER A 70 -4.62 4.60 6.02
CA SER A 70 -3.97 3.91 7.14
C SER A 70 -3.46 2.55 6.69
N LEU A 71 -2.23 2.20 7.09
CA LEU A 71 -1.63 0.89 6.82
C LEU A 71 -2.41 -0.25 7.49
N ASN A 72 -3.00 0.00 8.65
CA ASN A 72 -3.79 -0.96 9.40
C ASN A 72 -5.20 -0.43 9.60
N ASN A 73 -6.10 -0.87 8.77
CA ASN A 73 -7.54 -0.67 8.92
C ASN A 73 -8.19 -2.03 9.16
N ILE A 74 -8.86 -2.17 10.29
CA ILE A 74 -9.58 -3.39 10.66
C ILE A 74 -11.03 -3.07 11.02
N THR A 75 -11.94 -3.94 10.61
CA THR A 75 -13.31 -3.93 11.09
C THR A 75 -13.41 -4.88 12.27
N ILE A 76 -13.72 -4.36 13.44
CA ILE A 76 -13.91 -5.15 14.67
C ILE A 76 -15.37 -5.52 14.76
N SER A 77 -15.61 -6.82 14.76
CA SER A 77 -16.96 -7.42 14.85
C SER A 77 -17.18 -8.08 16.20
N SER A 78 -18.44 -8.22 16.60
CA SER A 78 -18.79 -9.03 17.78
C SER A 78 -18.63 -10.51 17.48
N GLU A 79 -18.04 -11.26 18.42
CA GLU A 79 -17.97 -12.72 18.37
C GLU A 79 -19.12 -13.39 19.13
N VAL A 80 -19.88 -12.59 19.88
CA VAL A 80 -20.99 -13.07 20.73
C VAL A 80 -22.27 -12.31 20.45
N GLN A 81 -23.40 -12.93 20.79
CA GLN A 81 -24.69 -12.30 20.71
C GLN A 81 -25.01 -11.59 22.04
N GLY A 82 -25.61 -10.41 21.94
CA GLY A 82 -26.14 -9.70 23.08
C GLY A 82 -26.26 -8.19 22.84
N ARG A 83 -26.57 -7.48 23.91
CA ARG A 83 -26.75 -6.04 23.92
C ARG A 83 -25.42 -5.33 24.21
N LEU A 84 -25.07 -4.35 23.41
CA LEU A 84 -23.90 -3.49 23.67
C LEU A 84 -24.13 -2.65 24.93
N VAL A 85 -23.14 -2.67 25.81
CA VAL A 85 -23.12 -1.93 27.10
C VAL A 85 -21.80 -1.15 27.24
N GLY A 86 -21.79 -0.15 28.10
CA GLY A 86 -20.61 0.68 28.38
C GLY A 86 -20.85 2.16 28.11
N ASP A 87 -19.81 2.94 28.32
CA ASP A 87 -19.81 4.35 28.04
C ASP A 87 -19.59 4.55 26.54
N ASN A 88 -20.27 5.48 25.89
CA ASN A 88 -20.22 5.78 24.44
C ASN A 88 -18.80 5.98 23.84
N THR A 89 -17.84 5.15 24.24
CA THR A 89 -16.42 5.29 23.90
C THR A 89 -16.07 4.88 22.48
N PHE A 90 -16.99 4.18 21.77
CA PHE A 90 -16.72 3.71 20.41
C PHE A 90 -17.38 4.57 19.31
N LYS A 91 -17.44 5.89 19.54
CA LYS A 91 -17.89 6.86 18.52
C LYS A 91 -16.78 7.20 17.54
N LYS A 92 -17.17 7.52 16.32
CA LYS A 92 -16.24 8.02 15.29
C LYS A 92 -15.38 9.18 15.84
N GLY A 93 -14.07 9.11 15.62
CA GLY A 93 -13.09 10.10 16.06
C GLY A 93 -12.50 9.81 17.45
N THR A 94 -12.99 8.81 18.19
CA THR A 94 -12.44 8.47 19.50
C THR A 94 -11.10 7.78 19.35
N GLU A 95 -10.09 8.28 20.07
CA GLU A 95 -8.77 7.64 20.20
C GLU A 95 -8.80 6.62 21.35
N ILE A 96 -8.28 5.42 21.08
CA ILE A 96 -8.21 4.34 22.07
C ILE A 96 -6.81 3.74 22.06
N ASN A 97 -6.22 3.61 23.25
CA ASN A 97 -4.90 3.00 23.42
C ASN A 97 -5.02 1.47 23.45
N LYS A 98 -3.96 0.77 23.05
CA LYS A 98 -3.85 -0.69 23.09
C LYS A 98 -4.27 -1.26 24.46
N GLY A 99 -5.07 -2.31 24.43
CA GLY A 99 -5.56 -3.00 25.64
C GLY A 99 -6.74 -2.30 26.35
N LYS A 100 -7.13 -1.09 25.94
CA LYS A 100 -8.36 -0.46 26.45
C LYS A 100 -9.60 -1.05 25.77
N ILE A 101 -10.71 -1.07 26.50
CA ILE A 101 -11.99 -1.60 26.02
C ILE A 101 -12.53 -0.69 24.91
N ILE A 102 -12.86 -1.27 23.76
CA ILE A 102 -13.57 -0.58 22.67
C ILE A 102 -15.06 -0.66 22.95
N PHE A 103 -15.58 -1.87 23.15
CA PHE A 103 -16.98 -2.09 23.51
C PHE A 103 -17.11 -3.37 24.35
N SER A 104 -18.22 -3.49 25.05
CA SER A 104 -18.59 -4.69 25.78
C SER A 104 -20.01 -5.13 25.41
N VAL A 105 -20.25 -6.42 25.46
CA VAL A 105 -21.58 -7.01 25.33
C VAL A 105 -22.04 -7.44 26.71
N LYS A 106 -23.32 -7.25 27.03
CA LYS A 106 -23.90 -7.66 28.34
C LYS A 106 -23.66 -9.15 28.57
N ASN A 107 -22.97 -9.47 29.65
CA ASN A 107 -22.52 -10.82 29.97
C ASN A 107 -23.03 -11.35 31.31
N THR A 108 -23.91 -10.61 32.00
CA THR A 108 -24.35 -10.92 33.36
C THR A 108 -24.89 -12.34 33.47
N ASP A 109 -25.78 -12.73 32.55
CA ASP A 109 -26.44 -14.05 32.60
C ASP A 109 -25.44 -15.18 32.31
N TYR A 110 -24.50 -14.92 31.38
CA TYR A 110 -23.45 -15.88 31.04
C TYR A 110 -22.42 -16.06 32.15
N LYS A 111 -22.05 -14.96 32.84
CA LYS A 111 -21.20 -15.01 34.04
C LYS A 111 -21.85 -15.86 35.14
N LEU A 112 -23.14 -15.65 35.45
CA LEU A 112 -23.87 -16.45 36.44
C LEU A 112 -23.91 -17.93 36.05
N LEU A 113 -24.02 -18.25 34.75
CA LEU A 113 -23.96 -19.64 34.29
C LEU A 113 -22.61 -20.29 34.61
N ILE A 114 -21.52 -19.57 34.36
CA ILE A 114 -20.16 -20.04 34.68
C ILE A 114 -19.99 -20.21 36.19
N ASP A 115 -20.44 -19.25 36.99
CA ASP A 115 -20.33 -19.30 38.43
C ASP A 115 -21.11 -20.55 39.00
N ALA A 116 -22.28 -20.86 38.45
CA ALA A 116 -23.00 -22.06 38.79
C ALA A 116 -22.29 -23.36 38.38
N LYS A 117 -21.59 -23.36 37.21
CA LYS A 117 -20.77 -24.52 36.80
C LYS A 117 -19.55 -24.68 37.69
N LYS A 118 -18.85 -23.58 38.04
CA LYS A 118 -17.73 -23.61 39.00
C LYS A 118 -18.17 -24.15 40.36
N SER A 119 -19.30 -23.71 40.87
CA SER A 119 -19.83 -24.22 42.13
C SER A 119 -20.09 -25.74 42.08
N ARG A 120 -20.66 -26.24 40.98
CA ARG A 120 -20.81 -27.69 40.78
C ARG A 120 -19.49 -28.44 40.72
N PHE A 121 -18.54 -27.86 40.02
CA PHE A 121 -17.18 -28.41 39.90
C PHE A 121 -16.46 -28.43 41.25
N MET A 122 -16.58 -27.38 42.06
CA MET A 122 -16.05 -27.37 43.45
C MET A 122 -16.68 -28.50 44.29
N ASN A 123 -17.98 -28.72 44.19
CA ASN A 123 -18.64 -29.85 44.89
C ASN A 123 -18.10 -31.20 44.40
N LEU A 124 -17.88 -31.36 43.09
CA LEU A 124 -17.31 -32.57 42.50
C LEU A 124 -15.90 -32.84 43.06
N ILE A 125 -15.02 -31.83 43.03
CA ILE A 125 -13.65 -31.94 43.58
C ILE A 125 -13.72 -32.26 45.08
N SER A 126 -14.48 -31.51 45.87
CA SER A 126 -14.60 -31.70 47.31
C SER A 126 -15.04 -33.15 47.68
N SER A 127 -16.05 -33.68 46.99
CA SER A 127 -16.48 -35.07 47.19
C SER A 127 -15.43 -36.11 46.81
N THR A 128 -14.54 -35.77 45.87
CA THR A 128 -13.50 -36.68 45.37
C THR A 128 -12.21 -36.61 46.18
N LEU A 129 -11.97 -35.51 46.89
CA LEU A 129 -10.75 -35.34 47.71
C LEU A 129 -10.57 -36.41 48.78
N ALA A 130 -11.69 -36.91 49.38
CA ALA A 130 -11.61 -37.98 50.37
C ALA A 130 -11.05 -39.29 49.74
N ASP A 131 -11.52 -39.64 48.55
CA ASP A 131 -11.07 -40.81 47.80
C ASP A 131 -9.59 -40.64 47.39
N ILE A 132 -9.23 -39.43 46.91
CA ILE A 132 -7.83 -39.11 46.54
C ILE A 132 -6.89 -39.25 47.75
N LYS A 133 -7.32 -38.81 48.92
CA LYS A 133 -6.52 -38.93 50.16
C LYS A 133 -6.27 -40.37 50.55
N LEU A 134 -7.24 -41.27 50.31
CA LEU A 134 -7.15 -42.69 50.67
C LEU A 134 -6.32 -43.46 49.60
N ASP A 135 -6.64 -43.29 48.35
CA ASP A 135 -6.10 -44.09 47.24
C ASP A 135 -4.83 -43.54 46.62
N PHE A 136 -4.60 -42.20 46.73
CA PHE A 136 -3.50 -41.43 46.09
C PHE A 136 -2.88 -40.45 47.10
N ASN A 137 -2.51 -40.94 48.28
CA ASN A 137 -2.02 -40.06 49.35
C ASN A 137 -0.87 -39.12 48.94
N ASN A 138 0.04 -39.58 48.10
CA ASN A 138 1.15 -38.76 47.59
C ASN A 138 0.67 -37.63 46.67
N GLU A 139 -0.45 -37.77 46.00
CA GLU A 139 -1.03 -36.83 45.06
C GLU A 139 -2.02 -35.86 45.73
N TYR A 140 -2.50 -36.21 46.95
CA TYR A 140 -3.47 -35.41 47.68
C TYR A 140 -3.09 -33.94 47.85
N PRO A 141 -1.85 -33.59 48.22
CA PRO A 141 -1.50 -32.18 48.46
C PRO A 141 -1.71 -31.29 47.23
N LYS A 142 -1.44 -31.78 46.00
CA LYS A 142 -1.65 -30.99 44.79
C LYS A 142 -3.14 -30.78 44.48
N TRP A 143 -4.01 -31.79 44.75
CA TRP A 143 -5.44 -31.67 44.54
C TRP A 143 -6.10 -30.80 45.62
N ASP A 144 -5.65 -30.86 46.85
CA ASP A 144 -6.07 -29.96 47.93
C ASP A 144 -5.69 -28.50 47.62
N ALA A 145 -4.47 -28.27 47.19
CA ALA A 145 -4.03 -26.94 46.77
C ALA A 145 -4.83 -26.42 45.56
N PHE A 146 -5.10 -27.28 44.59
CA PHE A 146 -5.93 -26.92 43.42
C PHE A 146 -7.35 -26.54 43.87
N PHE A 147 -7.98 -27.34 44.71
CA PHE A 147 -9.35 -27.05 45.23
C PHE A 147 -9.40 -25.69 45.95
N ASN A 148 -8.43 -25.44 46.84
CA ASN A 148 -8.35 -24.19 47.61
C ASN A 148 -8.06 -22.96 46.74
N ALA A 149 -7.48 -23.14 45.54
CA ALA A 149 -7.22 -22.07 44.60
C ALA A 149 -8.43 -21.73 43.72
N ILE A 150 -9.46 -22.59 43.66
CA ILE A 150 -10.67 -22.34 42.86
C ILE A 150 -11.46 -21.19 43.48
N SER A 151 -11.76 -20.18 42.67
CA SER A 151 -12.58 -19.02 43.03
C SER A 151 -13.65 -18.76 41.99
N LEU A 152 -14.85 -18.38 42.43
CA LEU A 152 -15.92 -17.99 41.48
C LEU A 152 -15.57 -16.73 40.69
N ASN A 153 -14.81 -15.81 41.29
CA ASN A 153 -14.51 -14.51 40.66
C ASN A 153 -13.29 -14.49 39.74
N ASN A 154 -12.42 -15.50 39.81
CA ASN A 154 -11.21 -15.61 39.04
C ASN A 154 -11.30 -16.76 38.04
N HIS A 155 -10.45 -16.76 37.00
CA HIS A 155 -10.26 -17.91 36.13
C HIS A 155 -9.90 -19.17 36.94
N LEU A 156 -10.30 -20.34 36.42
CA LEU A 156 -9.89 -21.60 37.03
C LEU A 156 -8.34 -21.67 37.09
N PRO A 157 -7.77 -22.18 38.19
CA PRO A 157 -6.34 -22.43 38.28
C PRO A 157 -5.91 -23.50 37.26
N THR A 158 -4.62 -23.56 36.97
CA THR A 158 -4.02 -24.56 36.08
C THR A 158 -4.31 -25.96 36.62
N PHE A 159 -4.80 -26.86 35.76
CA PHE A 159 -5.12 -28.22 36.12
C PHE A 159 -3.87 -28.97 36.67
N PRO A 160 -3.97 -29.71 37.77
CA PRO A 160 -2.84 -30.45 38.31
C PRO A 160 -2.25 -31.47 37.33
N GLU A 161 -0.93 -31.57 37.27
CA GLU A 161 -0.28 -32.54 36.42
C GLU A 161 -0.55 -33.96 36.91
N ILE A 162 -1.01 -34.84 36.03
CA ILE A 162 -1.29 -36.22 36.30
C ILE A 162 -0.05 -37.07 36.06
N GLN A 163 0.49 -37.70 37.07
CA GLN A 163 1.80 -38.39 37.00
C GLN A 163 1.70 -39.89 36.70
N ASN A 164 0.58 -40.52 37.04
CA ASN A 164 0.44 -41.97 36.86
C ASN A 164 -0.90 -42.38 36.23
N SER A 165 -0.93 -43.59 35.62
CA SER A 165 -2.10 -44.10 34.93
C SER A 165 -3.30 -44.41 35.84
N LYS A 166 -3.08 -44.73 37.10
CA LYS A 166 -4.17 -44.99 38.06
C LYS A 166 -4.89 -43.69 38.40
N GLU A 167 -4.12 -42.65 38.71
CA GLU A 167 -4.67 -41.32 38.95
C GLU A 167 -5.43 -40.82 37.72
N LYS A 168 -4.85 -40.96 36.50
CA LYS A 168 -5.47 -40.59 35.25
C LYS A 168 -6.86 -41.25 35.09
N ASN A 169 -6.91 -42.56 35.25
CA ASN A 169 -8.16 -43.30 35.09
C ASN A 169 -9.21 -42.88 36.15
N PHE A 170 -8.80 -42.63 37.39
CA PHE A 170 -9.64 -42.14 38.44
C PHE A 170 -10.24 -40.78 38.12
N ILE A 171 -9.42 -39.81 37.74
CA ILE A 171 -9.85 -38.46 37.39
C ILE A 171 -10.80 -38.44 36.18
N ILE A 172 -10.52 -39.27 35.18
CA ILE A 172 -11.39 -39.38 33.98
C ILE A 172 -12.72 -40.05 34.38
N SER A 173 -12.72 -41.14 35.17
CA SER A 173 -13.94 -41.87 35.60
C SER A 173 -14.87 -40.97 36.43
N ARG A 174 -14.33 -40.02 37.17
CA ARG A 174 -15.08 -39.01 37.94
C ARG A 174 -15.47 -37.77 37.11
N SER A 175 -15.17 -37.74 35.80
CA SER A 175 -15.48 -36.62 34.90
C SER A 175 -14.84 -35.28 35.31
N ILE A 176 -13.82 -35.28 36.17
CA ILE A 176 -13.18 -34.06 36.68
C ILE A 176 -12.53 -33.28 35.52
N LEU A 177 -11.79 -33.97 34.64
CA LEU A 177 -11.10 -33.33 33.52
C LEU A 177 -12.12 -32.75 32.51
N SER A 178 -13.20 -33.46 32.21
CA SER A 178 -14.21 -33.00 31.26
C SER A 178 -14.95 -31.74 31.77
N GLU A 179 -15.30 -31.69 33.04
CA GLU A 179 -15.93 -30.52 33.66
C GLU A 179 -14.97 -29.33 33.71
N TYR A 180 -13.72 -29.57 34.06
CA TYR A 180 -12.67 -28.54 34.01
C TYR A 180 -12.58 -27.90 32.62
N LEU A 181 -12.44 -28.71 31.56
CA LEU A 181 -12.33 -28.25 30.19
C LEU A 181 -13.60 -27.53 29.71
N ALA A 182 -14.78 -27.99 30.15
CA ALA A 182 -16.04 -27.32 29.81
C ALA A 182 -16.10 -25.90 30.40
N ILE A 183 -15.65 -25.73 31.68
CA ILE A 183 -15.61 -24.42 32.30
C ILE A 183 -14.57 -23.53 31.65
N MET A 184 -13.37 -24.05 31.31
CA MET A 184 -12.37 -23.32 30.59
C MET A 184 -12.87 -22.80 29.23
N ALA A 185 -13.61 -23.62 28.48
CA ALA A 185 -14.23 -23.20 27.23
C ALA A 185 -15.27 -22.08 27.41
N ASP A 186 -16.03 -22.13 28.50
CA ASP A 186 -16.99 -21.08 28.83
C ASP A 186 -16.31 -19.79 29.29
N GLU A 187 -15.19 -19.86 30.02
CA GLU A 187 -14.38 -18.70 30.40
C GLU A 187 -13.78 -18.03 29.19
N GLU A 188 -13.23 -18.81 28.23
CA GLU A 188 -12.75 -18.31 26.95
C GLU A 188 -13.87 -17.60 26.17
N LYS A 189 -15.06 -18.18 26.14
CA LYS A 189 -16.21 -17.52 25.51
C LYS A 189 -16.64 -16.26 26.27
N LEU A 190 -16.52 -16.22 27.60
CA LEU A 190 -16.78 -15.01 28.39
C LEU A 190 -15.82 -13.87 28.05
N SER A 191 -14.56 -14.18 27.78
CA SER A 191 -13.56 -13.18 27.39
C SER A 191 -13.98 -12.40 26.12
N LYS A 192 -14.70 -13.05 25.21
CA LYS A 192 -15.21 -12.46 23.95
C LYS A 192 -16.32 -11.42 24.14
N TYR A 193 -16.90 -11.32 25.34
CA TYR A 193 -17.88 -10.28 25.66
C TYR A 193 -17.26 -8.90 25.88
N THR A 194 -15.95 -8.83 26.04
CA THR A 194 -15.21 -7.56 26.19
C THR A 194 -14.14 -7.48 25.12
N VAL A 195 -14.31 -6.55 24.21
CA VAL A 195 -13.39 -6.36 23.08
C VAL A 195 -12.46 -5.21 23.36
N VAL A 196 -11.16 -5.49 23.32
CA VAL A 196 -10.09 -4.52 23.58
C VAL A 196 -9.35 -4.10 22.33
N ALA A 197 -8.77 -2.92 22.33
CA ALA A 197 -7.98 -2.41 21.21
C ALA A 197 -6.68 -3.22 21.02
N PRO A 198 -6.45 -3.79 19.83
CA PRO A 198 -5.25 -4.57 19.53
C PRO A 198 -3.99 -3.69 19.38
N PHE A 199 -4.16 -2.40 19.13
CA PHE A 199 -3.10 -1.38 19.00
C PHE A 199 -3.67 0.01 19.33
N ASP A 200 -2.79 1.00 19.45
CA ASP A 200 -3.21 2.41 19.59
C ASP A 200 -3.84 2.90 18.30
N GLY A 201 -5.06 3.43 18.37
CA GLY A 201 -5.79 3.75 17.15
C GLY A 201 -6.96 4.69 17.35
N ILE A 202 -7.67 4.93 16.24
CA ILE A 202 -8.81 5.83 16.14
C ILE A 202 -9.98 5.08 15.49
N ILE A 203 -11.18 5.28 16.03
CA ILE A 203 -12.41 4.77 15.42
C ILE A 203 -12.79 5.68 14.25
N THR A 204 -12.86 5.10 13.05
CA THR A 204 -13.26 5.84 11.84
C THR A 204 -14.74 5.73 11.53
N LYS A 205 -15.36 4.63 11.98
CA LYS A 205 -16.79 4.39 11.80
C LYS A 205 -17.34 3.55 12.94
N SER A 206 -18.55 3.87 13.38
CA SER A 206 -19.36 3.02 14.26
C SER A 206 -20.57 2.51 13.48
N TYR A 207 -20.83 1.22 13.57
CA TYR A 207 -21.98 0.56 12.93
C TYR A 207 -23.16 0.36 13.87
N SER A 208 -22.91 0.43 15.18
CA SER A 208 -23.90 0.23 16.23
C SER A 208 -23.64 1.18 17.37
N ASP A 209 -24.69 1.48 18.14
CA ASP A 209 -24.62 2.30 19.34
C ASP A 209 -24.82 1.48 20.62
N VAL A 210 -24.45 2.07 21.76
CA VAL A 210 -24.75 1.50 23.09
C VAL A 210 -26.25 1.24 23.21
N GLY A 211 -26.61 0.06 23.69
CA GLY A 211 -27.98 -0.39 23.76
C GLY A 211 -28.46 -1.19 22.55
N GLY A 212 -27.75 -1.14 21.43
CA GLY A 212 -28.01 -1.96 20.25
C GLY A 212 -27.73 -3.43 20.49
N ASN A 213 -28.38 -4.30 19.74
CA ASN A 213 -28.13 -5.74 19.75
C ASN A 213 -27.14 -6.11 18.65
N VAL A 214 -26.22 -7.01 18.95
CA VAL A 214 -25.25 -7.57 18.03
C VAL A 214 -25.32 -9.08 17.99
N ASN A 215 -24.92 -9.66 16.87
CA ASN A 215 -24.79 -11.09 16.67
C ASN A 215 -23.34 -11.44 16.29
N PRO A 216 -22.93 -12.70 16.40
CA PRO A 216 -21.62 -13.13 15.91
C PRO A 216 -21.41 -12.73 14.46
N GLY A 217 -20.26 -12.07 14.17
CA GLY A 217 -19.93 -11.54 12.85
C GLY A 217 -20.47 -10.14 12.54
N SER A 218 -21.37 -9.58 13.38
CA SER A 218 -21.87 -8.21 13.18
C SER A 218 -20.73 -7.18 13.35
N PRO A 219 -20.45 -6.33 12.36
CA PRO A 219 -19.45 -5.27 12.49
C PRO A 219 -19.92 -4.24 13.54
N VAL A 220 -19.03 -3.82 14.41
CA VAL A 220 -19.31 -2.82 15.45
C VAL A 220 -18.56 -1.53 15.16
N VAL A 221 -17.25 -1.59 14.87
CA VAL A 221 -16.45 -0.41 14.56
C VAL A 221 -15.40 -0.68 13.48
N ASP A 222 -15.08 0.33 12.69
CA ASP A 222 -13.84 0.38 11.91
C ASP A 222 -12.78 1.11 12.73
N PHE A 223 -11.61 0.50 12.85
CA PHE A 223 -10.52 0.95 13.70
C PHE A 223 -9.21 1.00 12.93
N ILE A 224 -8.55 2.16 12.92
CA ILE A 224 -7.28 2.39 12.24
C ILE A 224 -6.16 2.62 13.25
N ARG A 225 -4.94 2.18 12.90
CA ARG A 225 -3.76 2.42 13.72
C ARG A 225 -3.33 3.90 13.62
N LYS A 226 -3.06 4.52 14.76
CA LYS A 226 -2.52 5.88 14.85
C LYS A 226 -1.07 5.91 14.36
N GLY A 227 -0.71 6.92 13.55
CA GLY A 227 0.68 7.19 13.15
C GLY A 227 1.23 6.36 11.99
N ASN A 228 0.58 5.28 11.58
CA ASN A 228 1.00 4.48 10.44
C ASN A 228 0.17 4.82 9.20
N MET A 229 0.49 5.97 8.61
CA MET A 229 -0.16 6.43 7.38
C MET A 229 0.77 6.29 6.20
N GLU A 230 0.20 5.95 5.05
CA GLU A 230 0.86 5.97 3.75
C GLU A 230 0.00 6.74 2.75
N VAL A 231 0.62 7.19 1.67
CA VAL A 231 -0.11 7.75 0.54
C VAL A 231 -0.26 6.67 -0.51
N GLU A 232 -1.49 6.35 -0.84
CA GLU A 232 -1.82 5.56 -2.03
C GLU A 232 -1.90 6.49 -3.22
N LEU A 233 -1.04 6.26 -4.20
CA LEU A 233 -0.93 7.00 -5.45
C LEU A 233 -1.39 6.11 -6.60
N THR A 234 -2.04 6.69 -7.59
CA THR A 234 -2.47 5.97 -8.80
C THR A 234 -1.62 6.41 -9.99
N VAL A 235 -0.87 5.49 -10.58
CA VAL A 235 0.04 5.75 -11.70
C VAL A 235 -0.38 4.96 -12.91
N ASN A 236 -0.22 5.55 -14.10
CA ASN A 236 -0.51 4.89 -15.36
C ASN A 236 0.45 3.71 -15.58
N THR A 237 -0.05 2.65 -16.22
CA THR A 237 0.75 1.45 -16.54
C THR A 237 1.99 1.76 -17.38
N SER A 238 1.96 2.79 -18.22
CA SER A 238 3.11 3.22 -19.04
C SER A 238 4.24 3.87 -18.23
N GLU A 239 3.95 4.37 -17.03
CA GLU A 239 4.90 5.09 -16.18
C GLU A 239 5.48 4.22 -15.05
N ILE A 240 4.86 3.07 -14.80
CA ILE A 240 5.21 2.21 -13.64
C ILE A 240 6.64 1.67 -13.70
N ASP A 241 7.20 1.48 -14.90
CA ASP A 241 8.54 0.96 -15.10
C ASP A 241 9.63 1.98 -14.71
N PHE A 242 9.31 3.26 -14.74
CA PHE A 242 10.21 4.35 -14.32
C PHE A 242 10.21 4.56 -12.80
N ILE A 243 9.30 3.91 -12.08
CA ILE A 243 9.15 4.05 -10.64
C ILE A 243 9.78 2.86 -9.93
N ALA A 244 10.75 3.14 -9.03
CA ALA A 244 11.39 2.13 -8.20
C ALA A 244 11.03 2.30 -6.72
N ILE A 245 11.02 1.18 -5.97
CA ILE A 245 10.91 1.22 -4.52
C ILE A 245 12.11 2.00 -3.96
N GLY A 246 11.85 2.94 -3.04
CA GLY A 246 12.86 3.84 -2.49
C GLY A 246 12.97 5.19 -3.20
N ASN A 247 12.34 5.39 -4.37
CA ASN A 247 12.29 6.71 -5.00
C ASN A 247 11.67 7.73 -4.05
N LYS A 248 12.22 8.94 -4.06
CA LYS A 248 11.70 10.07 -3.28
C LYS A 248 10.41 10.59 -3.92
N VAL A 249 9.46 10.95 -3.08
CA VAL A 249 8.18 11.54 -3.49
C VAL A 249 7.95 12.79 -2.65
N THR A 250 7.49 13.85 -3.29
CA THR A 250 7.06 15.07 -2.61
C THR A 250 5.55 15.18 -2.75
N PHE A 251 4.86 15.32 -1.62
CA PHE A 251 3.42 15.53 -1.57
C PHE A 251 3.16 16.99 -1.25
N THR A 252 2.21 17.59 -1.93
CA THR A 252 1.75 18.96 -1.64
C THR A 252 0.27 18.93 -1.29
N ASP A 253 -0.06 19.42 -0.11
CA ASP A 253 -1.44 19.60 0.35
C ASP A 253 -1.59 21.00 0.98
N ASN A 254 -2.57 21.77 0.50
CA ASN A 254 -2.86 23.12 0.99
C ASN A 254 -1.60 24.02 1.14
N GLY A 255 -0.66 23.92 0.19
CA GLY A 255 0.57 24.71 0.19
C GLY A 255 1.68 24.19 1.14
N LYS A 256 1.46 23.08 1.84
CA LYS A 256 2.49 22.41 2.62
C LYS A 256 3.06 21.25 1.85
N SER A 257 4.38 21.11 1.88
CA SER A 257 5.09 20.02 1.22
C SER A 257 5.58 19.01 2.25
N PHE A 258 5.34 17.75 1.96
CA PHE A 258 5.78 16.60 2.77
C PHE A 258 6.65 15.71 1.89
N ASN A 259 7.69 15.16 2.47
CA ASN A 259 8.58 14.23 1.77
C ASN A 259 8.26 12.78 2.16
N GLY A 260 8.41 11.89 1.21
CA GLY A 260 8.23 10.47 1.44
C GLY A 260 9.09 9.63 0.52
N LYS A 261 8.95 8.31 0.64
CA LYS A 261 9.61 7.34 -0.23
C LYS A 261 8.60 6.28 -0.64
N ILE A 262 8.73 5.79 -1.86
CA ILE A 262 7.95 4.67 -2.34
C ILE A 262 8.35 3.41 -1.56
N THR A 263 7.37 2.81 -0.88
CA THR A 263 7.55 1.62 -0.03
C THR A 263 7.18 0.34 -0.75
N ARG A 264 6.17 0.40 -1.64
CA ARG A 264 5.72 -0.76 -2.42
C ARG A 264 5.01 -0.34 -3.70
N LYS A 265 5.09 -1.21 -4.70
CA LYS A 265 4.37 -1.09 -5.97
C LYS A 265 3.28 -2.17 -6.02
N GLY A 266 2.06 -1.79 -6.38
CA GLY A 266 1.02 -2.75 -6.71
C GLY A 266 1.41 -3.58 -7.94
N LYS A 267 1.00 -4.84 -7.96
CA LYS A 267 1.15 -5.74 -9.11
C LYS A 267 -0.15 -5.93 -9.88
N PHE A 268 -1.20 -5.26 -9.44
CA PHE A 268 -2.53 -5.37 -10.00
C PHE A 268 -2.89 -4.08 -10.73
N VAL A 269 -3.36 -4.23 -11.96
CA VAL A 269 -3.91 -3.14 -12.77
C VAL A 269 -5.41 -3.06 -12.50
N ASN A 270 -5.90 -1.92 -12.08
CA ASN A 270 -7.34 -1.70 -11.95
C ASN A 270 -7.96 -1.70 -13.36
N SER A 271 -8.86 -2.66 -13.64
CA SER A 271 -9.46 -2.85 -14.95
C SER A 271 -10.28 -1.65 -15.46
N ASN A 272 -10.84 -0.87 -14.54
CA ASN A 272 -11.68 0.28 -14.90
C ASN A 272 -10.85 1.55 -15.20
N THR A 273 -9.76 1.75 -14.49
CA THR A 273 -8.93 2.97 -14.60
C THR A 273 -7.63 2.74 -15.34
N GLN A 274 -7.23 1.48 -15.58
CA GLN A 274 -5.95 1.05 -16.15
C GLN A 274 -4.73 1.61 -15.39
N ASN A 275 -4.90 1.92 -14.11
CA ASN A 275 -3.86 2.43 -13.25
C ASN A 275 -3.37 1.35 -12.29
N ILE A 276 -2.16 1.54 -11.80
CA ILE A 276 -1.54 0.73 -10.75
C ILE A 276 -1.42 1.58 -9.50
N SER A 277 -1.81 1.02 -8.34
CA SER A 277 -1.57 1.68 -7.05
C SER A 277 -0.12 1.52 -6.63
N ILE A 278 0.51 2.60 -6.24
CA ILE A 278 1.79 2.62 -5.54
C ILE A 278 1.61 3.27 -4.17
N PHE A 279 2.45 2.89 -3.23
CA PHE A 279 2.33 3.33 -1.85
C PHE A 279 3.63 3.99 -1.41
N ALA A 280 3.50 5.13 -0.75
CA ALA A 280 4.64 5.87 -0.25
C ALA A 280 4.47 6.22 1.23
N SER A 281 5.56 6.14 1.99
CA SER A 281 5.60 6.63 3.37
C SER A 281 5.51 8.14 3.41
N ILE A 282 4.91 8.68 4.48
CA ILE A 282 4.96 10.10 4.79
C ILE A 282 5.98 10.26 5.91
N ASN A 283 7.02 11.04 5.67
CA ASN A 283 7.92 11.50 6.71
C ASN A 283 7.40 12.85 7.19
N SER A 284 6.88 12.90 8.40
CA SER A 284 6.44 14.13 9.06
C SER A 284 7.66 14.87 9.65
#